data_a5e03b881062cbb27522889d4e5e0308
#
_entry.id   a5e03b881062cbb27522889d4e5e0308
#
_cell.length_a   1.000
_cell.length_b   1.000
_cell.length_c   1.000
_cell.angle_alpha   90.00
_cell.angle_beta   90.00
_cell.angle_gamma   90.00
#
_symmetry.space_group_name_H-M   'P 1'
#
loop_
_entity.id
_entity.type
_entity.pdbx_description
1 polymer ?
#
loop_
_entity_poly.entity_id
_entity_poly.type
_entity_poly.pdbx_seq_one_letter_code
_entity_poly.pdbx_strand_id
1 'polypeptide(L)'
;LIILVVAFGVYAQTAPLGKEVVNDFSVKMQNLKSLSANFSFTLENLQEKITDTHDGKIVVKGNKYILELMGMEVYYDGETKWQYIKEANEVTISKPTALEGGFFDDPTKLFKNYEKNFKSKYIGEKNEKGREIYELELYPIDLSLPYISLRLQFDKKSLEPVLIRYQGKDGNNYIIKVKKFISNLPLRDERFSFEVKRHKGIEVIDMR
;
A
#
# COMPACT_ATOMS: atom_id res chain seq x y z
N LEU A 1 37.17 14.63 42.51
CA LEU A 1 36.03 15.27 41.83
C LEU A 1 35.50 14.35 40.75
N ILE A 2 34.38 13.65 41.00
CA ILE A 2 33.76 12.76 40.06
C ILE A 2 32.72 13.55 39.30
N ILE A 3 32.92 13.76 37.99
CA ILE A 3 31.95 14.38 37.09
C ILE A 3 31.01 13.27 36.59
N LEU A 4 29.79 13.27 37.11
CA LEU A 4 28.70 12.40 36.65
C LEU A 4 28.12 12.99 35.37
N VAL A 5 28.46 12.43 34.20
CA VAL A 5 27.82 12.79 32.91
C VAL A 5 26.50 12.05 32.85
N VAL A 6 25.41 12.74 33.08
CA VAL A 6 24.05 12.24 32.88
C VAL A 6 23.72 12.37 31.39
N ALA A 7 23.79 11.26 30.66
CA ALA A 7 23.29 11.18 29.31
C ALA A 7 21.75 11.18 29.33
N PHE A 8 21.12 12.33 29.15
CA PHE A 8 19.68 12.43 28.94
C PHE A 8 19.34 11.88 27.54
N GLY A 9 18.60 10.79 27.55
CA GLY A 9 18.22 10.08 26.33
C GLY A 9 17.35 10.91 25.41
N VAL A 10 17.72 10.91 24.14
CA VAL A 10 17.06 11.54 22.96
C VAL A 10 15.69 10.91 22.64
N TYR A 11 15.14 10.06 23.49
CA TYR A 11 13.90 9.30 23.22
C TYR A 11 12.60 10.10 23.24
N ALA A 12 12.59 11.31 23.80
CA ALA A 12 11.35 12.08 23.98
C ALA A 12 10.88 12.88 22.75
N GLN A 13 11.74 13.08 21.74
CA GLN A 13 11.42 13.92 20.57
C GLN A 13 10.97 13.14 19.32
N THR A 14 11.11 11.82 19.28
CA THR A 14 10.83 11.03 18.06
C THR A 14 9.34 10.75 17.83
N ALA A 15 8.54 10.67 18.88
CA ALA A 15 7.11 10.35 18.75
C ALA A 15 6.27 11.52 18.17
N PRO A 16 6.46 12.78 18.58
CA PRO A 16 5.79 13.92 17.95
C PRO A 16 6.13 14.05 16.47
N LEU A 17 7.43 13.94 16.11
CA LEU A 17 7.89 14.01 14.73
C LEU A 17 7.31 12.90 13.86
N GLY A 18 7.25 11.66 14.35
CA GLY A 18 6.64 10.54 13.62
C GLY A 18 5.17 10.78 13.32
N LYS A 19 4.43 11.36 14.24
CA LYS A 19 3.01 11.70 14.04
C LYS A 19 2.83 12.82 13.01
N GLU A 20 3.65 13.86 13.07
CA GLU A 20 3.63 14.98 12.13
C GLU A 20 3.91 14.48 10.70
N VAL A 21 5.02 13.76 10.52
CA VAL A 21 5.48 13.27 9.22
C VAL A 21 4.47 12.29 8.60
N VAL A 22 3.85 11.39 9.38
CA VAL A 22 2.82 10.48 8.87
C VAL A 22 1.52 11.22 8.52
N ASN A 23 1.19 12.28 9.27
CA ASN A 23 0.03 13.11 8.98
C ASN A 23 0.20 13.84 7.64
N ASP A 24 1.36 14.46 7.40
CA ASP A 24 1.65 15.16 6.15
C ASP A 24 1.58 14.22 4.95
N PHE A 25 2.13 13.01 5.09
CA PHE A 25 1.98 11.96 4.07
C PHE A 25 0.51 11.62 3.82
N SER A 26 -0.26 11.35 4.89
CA SER A 26 -1.68 11.01 4.80
C SER A 26 -2.49 12.11 4.14
N VAL A 27 -2.30 13.37 4.55
CA VAL A 27 -2.98 14.54 3.98
C VAL A 27 -2.66 14.66 2.49
N LYS A 28 -1.38 14.51 2.11
CA LYS A 28 -1.01 14.54 0.70
C LYS A 28 -1.72 13.45 -0.09
N MET A 29 -1.68 12.20 0.39
CA MET A 29 -2.29 11.07 -0.34
C MET A 29 -3.83 11.24 -0.46
N GLN A 30 -4.49 11.73 0.57
CA GLN A 30 -5.95 12.00 0.57
C GLN A 30 -6.36 13.10 -0.42
N ASN A 31 -5.48 14.09 -0.64
CA ASN A 31 -5.74 15.21 -1.54
C ASN A 31 -5.49 14.86 -3.02
N LEU A 32 -4.95 13.68 -3.34
CA LEU A 32 -4.78 13.25 -4.72
C LEU A 32 -6.12 12.94 -5.37
N LYS A 33 -6.39 13.57 -6.52
CA LYS A 33 -7.58 13.27 -7.33
C LYS A 33 -7.50 11.88 -7.96
N SER A 34 -6.28 11.48 -8.31
CA SER A 34 -5.95 10.16 -8.85
C SER A 34 -4.47 9.87 -8.71
N LEU A 35 -4.08 8.61 -8.78
CA LEU A 35 -2.69 8.19 -8.84
C LEU A 35 -2.51 6.96 -9.75
N SER A 36 -1.32 6.79 -10.26
CA SER A 36 -0.85 5.53 -10.86
C SER A 36 0.53 5.22 -10.32
N ALA A 37 0.76 3.96 -9.94
CA ALA A 37 2.06 3.49 -9.50
C ALA A 37 2.42 2.17 -10.18
N ASN A 38 3.66 2.08 -10.68
CA ASN A 38 4.29 0.81 -11.01
C ASN A 38 5.16 0.41 -9.81
N PHE A 39 5.09 -0.84 -9.41
CA PHE A 39 5.79 -1.34 -8.24
C PHE A 39 6.30 -2.77 -8.44
N SER A 40 7.24 -3.21 -7.61
CA SER A 40 7.48 -4.63 -7.38
C SER A 40 6.82 -5.03 -6.07
N PHE A 41 6.14 -6.16 -6.10
CA PHE A 41 5.59 -6.85 -4.94
C PHE A 41 6.46 -8.05 -4.62
N THR A 42 6.93 -8.16 -3.39
CA THR A 42 7.73 -9.31 -2.93
C THR A 42 7.04 -9.96 -1.73
N LEU A 43 6.78 -11.25 -1.83
CA LEU A 43 6.49 -12.13 -0.71
C LEU A 43 7.80 -12.70 -0.19
N GLU A 44 8.10 -12.49 1.08
CA GLU A 44 9.30 -12.97 1.73
C GLU A 44 8.93 -13.78 2.99
N ASN A 45 9.36 -15.04 3.07
CA ASN A 45 9.30 -15.84 4.27
C ASN A 45 10.72 -16.25 4.65
N LEU A 46 11.25 -15.65 5.72
CA LEU A 46 12.64 -15.87 6.15
C LEU A 46 12.86 -17.25 6.76
N GLN A 47 11.84 -17.87 7.36
CA GLN A 47 11.92 -19.19 7.98
C GLN A 47 11.98 -20.28 6.91
N GLU A 48 11.13 -20.17 5.89
CA GLU A 48 11.05 -21.11 4.77
C GLU A 48 12.01 -20.76 3.64
N LYS A 49 12.75 -19.64 3.75
CA LYS A 49 13.68 -19.11 2.72
C LYS A 49 13.01 -18.90 1.36
N ILE A 50 11.75 -18.50 1.38
CA ILE A 50 10.99 -18.17 0.18
C ILE A 50 11.13 -16.68 -0.09
N THR A 51 11.41 -16.31 -1.34
CA THR A 51 11.34 -14.94 -1.85
C THR A 51 10.78 -15.00 -3.26
N ASP A 52 9.59 -14.46 -3.42
CA ASP A 52 8.90 -14.40 -4.71
C ASP A 52 8.56 -12.96 -5.05
N THR A 53 8.94 -12.49 -6.25
CA THR A 53 8.82 -11.08 -6.63
C THR A 53 8.13 -10.95 -7.98
N HIS A 54 7.10 -10.13 -8.02
CA HIS A 54 6.31 -9.82 -9.21
C HIS A 54 6.22 -8.31 -9.43
N ASP A 55 6.19 -7.91 -10.69
CA ASP A 55 5.87 -6.53 -11.05
C ASP A 55 4.35 -6.33 -11.06
N GLY A 56 3.94 -5.17 -10.59
CA GLY A 56 2.54 -4.78 -10.54
C GLY A 56 2.32 -3.33 -10.93
N LYS A 57 1.06 -3.02 -11.16
CA LYS A 57 0.60 -1.66 -11.45
C LYS A 57 -0.72 -1.41 -10.78
N ILE A 58 -0.86 -0.23 -10.21
CA ILE A 58 -2.12 0.25 -9.64
C ILE A 58 -2.48 1.60 -10.24
N VAL A 59 -3.79 1.80 -10.46
CA VAL A 59 -4.39 3.08 -10.82
C VAL A 59 -5.56 3.33 -9.88
N VAL A 60 -5.61 4.49 -9.25
CA VAL A 60 -6.64 4.85 -8.26
C VAL A 60 -7.28 6.19 -8.63
N LYS A 61 -8.61 6.31 -8.44
CA LYS A 61 -9.36 7.57 -8.50
C LYS A 61 -10.47 7.53 -7.43
N GLY A 62 -10.31 8.29 -6.36
CA GLY A 62 -11.21 8.23 -5.22
C GLY A 62 -11.21 6.86 -4.54
N ASN A 63 -12.35 6.14 -4.61
CA ASN A 63 -12.48 4.76 -4.16
C ASN A 63 -12.36 3.72 -5.27
N LYS A 64 -12.25 4.15 -6.54
CA LYS A 64 -12.13 3.28 -7.71
C LYS A 64 -10.68 2.89 -7.95
N TYR A 65 -10.44 1.66 -8.39
CA TYR A 65 -9.08 1.23 -8.71
C TYR A 65 -9.02 0.15 -9.80
N ILE A 66 -7.84 0.04 -10.40
CA ILE A 66 -7.40 -1.07 -11.22
C ILE A 66 -6.07 -1.55 -10.65
N LEU A 67 -5.97 -2.84 -10.32
CA LEU A 67 -4.74 -3.48 -9.87
C LEU A 67 -4.37 -4.59 -10.86
N GLU A 68 -3.16 -4.52 -11.39
CA GLU A 68 -2.56 -5.57 -12.21
C GLU A 68 -1.41 -6.19 -11.40
N LEU A 69 -1.51 -7.49 -11.08
CA LEU A 69 -0.49 -8.21 -10.31
C LEU A 69 -0.62 -9.72 -10.52
N MET A 70 0.50 -10.42 -10.69
CA MET A 70 0.56 -11.90 -10.74
C MET A 70 -0.40 -12.53 -11.75
N GLY A 71 -0.54 -11.93 -12.95
CA GLY A 71 -1.44 -12.43 -14.00
C GLY A 71 -2.93 -12.13 -13.81
N MET A 72 -3.28 -11.49 -12.69
CA MET A 72 -4.63 -11.07 -12.37
C MET A 72 -4.80 -9.55 -12.59
N GLU A 73 -5.97 -9.16 -13.08
CA GLU A 73 -6.44 -7.79 -13.12
C GLU A 73 -7.68 -7.64 -12.24
N VAL A 74 -7.64 -6.71 -11.30
CA VAL A 74 -8.79 -6.36 -10.47
C VAL A 74 -9.28 -4.98 -10.85
N TYR A 75 -10.54 -4.87 -11.22
CA TYR A 75 -11.24 -3.61 -11.47
C TYR A 75 -12.25 -3.38 -10.36
N TYR A 76 -12.37 -2.15 -9.91
CA TYR A 76 -13.39 -1.72 -8.97
C TYR A 76 -13.89 -0.32 -9.33
N ASP A 77 -15.17 -0.20 -9.63
CA ASP A 77 -15.80 1.06 -10.06
C ASP A 77 -16.42 1.87 -8.92
N GLY A 78 -16.26 1.38 -7.68
CA GLY A 78 -16.86 1.96 -6.47
C GLY A 78 -18.06 1.18 -5.94
N GLU A 79 -18.59 0.22 -6.72
CA GLU A 79 -19.72 -0.64 -6.33
C GLU A 79 -19.44 -2.11 -6.66
N THR A 80 -19.00 -2.41 -7.87
CA THR A 80 -18.75 -3.76 -8.39
C THR A 80 -17.25 -4.00 -8.51
N LYS A 81 -16.82 -5.21 -8.15
CA LYS A 81 -15.45 -5.69 -8.28
C LYS A 81 -15.40 -6.82 -9.30
N TRP A 82 -14.50 -6.72 -10.27
CA TRP A 82 -14.19 -7.74 -11.25
C TRP A 82 -12.77 -8.23 -11.01
N GLN A 83 -12.61 -9.54 -10.88
CA GLN A 83 -11.30 -10.19 -10.79
C GLN A 83 -11.11 -11.05 -12.04
N TYR A 84 -10.27 -10.60 -12.95
CA TYR A 84 -9.98 -11.28 -14.20
C TYR A 84 -8.66 -12.02 -14.13
N ILE A 85 -8.68 -13.34 -14.33
CA ILE A 85 -7.52 -14.21 -14.41
C ILE A 85 -7.21 -14.44 -15.89
N LYS A 86 -6.12 -13.82 -16.38
CA LYS A 86 -5.79 -13.85 -17.81
C LYS A 86 -5.57 -15.25 -18.36
N GLU A 87 -4.85 -16.08 -17.60
CA GLU A 87 -4.50 -17.45 -18.03
C GLU A 87 -5.73 -18.35 -18.15
N ALA A 88 -6.67 -18.24 -17.23
CA ALA A 88 -7.92 -18.98 -17.25
C ALA A 88 -8.97 -18.36 -18.19
N ASN A 89 -8.78 -17.11 -18.63
CA ASN A 89 -9.79 -16.31 -19.32
C ASN A 89 -11.13 -16.29 -18.57
N GLU A 90 -11.06 -16.10 -17.25
CA GLU A 90 -12.18 -16.13 -16.32
C GLU A 90 -12.31 -14.78 -15.61
N VAL A 91 -13.54 -14.31 -15.42
CA VAL A 91 -13.84 -13.14 -14.60
C VAL A 91 -14.85 -13.50 -13.53
N THR A 92 -14.48 -13.26 -12.26
CA THR A 92 -15.40 -13.27 -11.12
C THR A 92 -15.92 -11.86 -10.87
N ILE A 93 -17.25 -11.71 -10.78
CA ILE A 93 -17.94 -10.45 -10.49
C ILE A 93 -18.53 -10.54 -9.07
N SER A 94 -18.20 -9.57 -8.22
CA SER A 94 -18.67 -9.56 -6.83
C SER A 94 -18.95 -8.14 -6.34
N LYS A 95 -19.59 -8.02 -5.17
CA LYS A 95 -19.62 -6.80 -4.37
C LYS A 95 -18.67 -6.94 -3.20
N PRO A 96 -17.79 -5.96 -2.92
CA PRO A 96 -16.90 -6.02 -1.76
C PRO A 96 -17.70 -6.15 -0.47
N THR A 97 -17.23 -7.02 0.43
CA THR A 97 -17.81 -7.16 1.76
C THR A 97 -16.99 -6.38 2.79
N ALA A 98 -17.62 -5.99 3.91
CA ALA A 98 -16.94 -5.27 5.00
C ALA A 98 -15.83 -6.11 5.69
N LEU A 99 -15.80 -7.42 5.45
CA LEU A 99 -14.83 -8.37 6.04
C LEU A 99 -13.50 -8.42 5.27
N GLU A 100 -13.45 -7.84 4.06
CA GLU A 100 -12.22 -7.77 3.26
C GLU A 100 -11.29 -6.70 3.83
N GLY A 101 -10.11 -7.09 4.30
CA GLY A 101 -9.21 -6.20 5.05
C GLY A 101 -7.76 -6.12 4.57
N GLY A 102 -7.38 -6.91 3.59
CA GLY A 102 -6.00 -6.98 3.08
C GLY A 102 -5.70 -5.97 1.98
N PHE A 103 -4.40 -5.87 1.63
CA PHE A 103 -3.93 -5.08 0.48
C PHE A 103 -4.59 -5.51 -0.84
N PHE A 104 -4.78 -6.82 -1.02
CA PHE A 104 -5.39 -7.38 -2.22
C PHE A 104 -6.89 -7.12 -2.30
N ASP A 105 -7.53 -6.91 -1.15
CA ASP A 105 -8.98 -6.67 -1.09
C ASP A 105 -9.32 -5.21 -1.39
N ASP A 106 -8.56 -4.28 -0.81
CA ASP A 106 -8.72 -2.84 -1.04
C ASP A 106 -7.35 -2.15 -1.03
N PRO A 107 -6.66 -2.12 -2.18
CA PRO A 107 -5.34 -1.49 -2.28
C PRO A 107 -5.37 0.03 -2.07
N THR A 108 -6.54 0.67 -2.07
CA THR A 108 -6.63 2.12 -1.79
C THR A 108 -6.32 2.44 -0.33
N LYS A 109 -6.48 1.47 0.58
CA LYS A 109 -6.13 1.60 2.01
C LYS A 109 -4.64 1.85 2.23
N LEU A 110 -3.77 1.45 1.28
CA LEU A 110 -2.34 1.74 1.31
C LEU A 110 -1.99 3.24 1.33
N PHE A 111 -2.93 4.07 0.94
CA PHE A 111 -2.68 5.50 0.77
C PHE A 111 -3.52 6.37 1.69
N LYS A 112 -4.27 5.78 2.65
CA LYS A 112 -5.25 6.52 3.45
C LYS A 112 -5.21 6.16 4.93
N ASN A 113 -5.50 7.16 5.78
CA ASN A 113 -5.83 6.99 7.20
C ASN A 113 -4.72 6.39 8.10
N TYR A 114 -3.45 6.54 7.73
CA TYR A 114 -2.36 6.06 8.57
C TYR A 114 -2.36 6.71 9.95
N GLU A 115 -2.63 8.02 10.02
CA GLU A 115 -2.66 8.81 11.26
C GLU A 115 -3.76 8.36 12.24
N LYS A 116 -4.85 7.78 11.73
CA LYS A 116 -6.00 7.31 12.54
C LYS A 116 -5.87 5.86 12.96
N ASN A 117 -5.30 5.03 12.11
CA ASN A 117 -5.32 3.57 12.26
C ASN A 117 -4.05 3.01 12.88
N PHE A 118 -3.00 3.84 13.02
CA PHE A 118 -1.69 3.39 13.49
C PHE A 118 -1.08 4.32 14.54
N LYS A 119 -0.32 3.70 15.45
CA LYS A 119 0.69 4.40 16.25
C LYS A 119 1.97 4.47 15.43
N SER A 120 2.50 5.67 15.22
CA SER A 120 3.71 5.89 14.42
C SER A 120 4.95 6.04 15.29
N LYS A 121 6.05 5.45 14.83
CA LYS A 121 7.39 5.63 15.36
C LYS A 121 8.30 6.15 14.26
N TYR A 122 8.92 7.30 14.46
CA TYR A 122 9.92 7.80 13.56
C TYR A 122 11.22 6.99 13.73
N ILE A 123 11.72 6.43 12.64
CA ILE A 123 12.96 5.64 12.64
C ILE A 123 14.14 6.53 12.26
N GLY A 124 13.97 7.42 11.28
CA GLY A 124 15.01 8.32 10.84
C GLY A 124 14.86 8.76 9.39
N GLU A 125 15.95 9.31 8.89
CA GLU A 125 16.12 9.69 7.50
C GLU A 125 17.28 8.89 6.90
N LYS A 126 17.18 8.60 5.60
CA LYS A 126 18.27 8.00 4.84
C LYS A 126 18.41 8.67 3.49
N ASN A 127 19.61 8.61 2.92
CA ASN A 127 19.85 9.04 1.55
C ASN A 127 20.05 7.83 0.65
N GLU A 128 19.20 7.66 -0.34
CA GLU A 128 19.34 6.64 -1.38
C GLU A 128 19.54 7.31 -2.74
N LYS A 129 20.75 7.22 -3.26
CA LYS A 129 21.12 7.77 -4.58
C LYS A 129 20.77 9.26 -4.75
N GLY A 130 21.00 10.06 -3.70
CA GLY A 130 20.70 11.49 -3.70
C GLY A 130 19.26 11.86 -3.37
N ARG A 131 18.42 10.89 -3.07
CA ARG A 131 17.04 11.06 -2.62
C ARG A 131 16.97 10.93 -1.10
N GLU A 132 16.53 11.96 -0.42
CA GLU A 132 16.27 11.92 1.02
C GLU A 132 14.93 11.23 1.29
N ILE A 133 14.93 10.26 2.19
CA ILE A 133 13.77 9.40 2.49
C ILE A 133 13.48 9.43 3.98
N TYR A 134 12.23 9.70 4.34
CA TYR A 134 11.71 9.44 5.68
C TYR A 134 11.43 7.95 5.86
N GLU A 135 11.75 7.43 7.05
CA GLU A 135 11.42 6.07 7.43
C GLU A 135 10.64 6.06 8.75
N LEU A 136 9.46 5.43 8.72
CA LEU A 136 8.60 5.24 9.87
C LEU A 136 8.26 3.77 10.06
N GLU A 137 8.01 3.40 11.30
CA GLU A 137 7.37 2.14 11.66
C GLU A 137 6.00 2.42 12.26
N LEU A 138 4.99 1.73 11.76
CA LEU A 138 3.60 1.92 12.10
C LEU A 138 3.05 0.65 12.73
N TYR A 139 2.40 0.78 13.89
CA TYR A 139 1.79 -0.32 14.62
C TYR A 139 0.27 -0.16 14.58
N PRO A 140 -0.50 -1.16 14.12
CA PRO A 140 -1.95 -1.04 14.05
C PRO A 140 -2.56 -0.85 15.43
N ILE A 141 -3.58 0.01 15.51
CA ILE A 141 -4.39 0.20 16.72
C ILE A 141 -5.35 -1.00 16.86
N ASP A 142 -5.92 -1.44 15.74
CA ASP A 142 -6.72 -2.65 15.67
C ASP A 142 -5.82 -3.89 15.57
N LEU A 143 -5.72 -4.62 16.67
CA LEU A 143 -4.89 -5.83 16.76
C LEU A 143 -5.51 -7.06 16.06
N SER A 144 -6.73 -6.97 15.54
CA SER A 144 -7.35 -8.05 14.73
C SER A 144 -6.78 -8.13 13.31
N LEU A 145 -6.15 -7.06 12.82
CA LEU A 145 -5.54 -7.01 11.50
C LEU A 145 -4.46 -8.10 11.32
N PRO A 146 -4.28 -8.64 10.10
CA PRO A 146 -3.42 -9.79 9.85
C PRO A 146 -1.91 -9.47 9.86
N TYR A 147 -1.52 -8.28 10.25
CA TYR A 147 -0.12 -7.86 10.31
C TYR A 147 0.24 -7.26 11.68
N ILE A 148 1.55 -7.32 12.01
CA ILE A 148 2.14 -6.86 13.27
C ILE A 148 2.54 -5.39 13.17
N SER A 149 3.19 -5.03 12.06
CA SER A 149 3.68 -3.67 11.79
C SER A 149 3.78 -3.38 10.30
N LEU A 150 3.85 -2.10 9.97
CA LEU A 150 4.20 -1.60 8.65
C LEU A 150 5.46 -0.76 8.74
N ARG A 151 6.39 -0.98 7.82
CA ARG A 151 7.47 -0.04 7.56
C ARG A 151 7.11 0.79 6.34
N LEU A 152 7.06 2.11 6.52
CA LEU A 152 6.72 3.07 5.48
C LEU A 152 7.92 3.95 5.17
N GLN A 153 8.29 4.03 3.90
CA GLN A 153 9.31 4.92 3.41
C GLN A 153 8.73 5.79 2.31
N PHE A 154 9.00 7.08 2.38
CA PHE A 154 8.59 8.03 1.35
C PHE A 154 9.61 9.17 1.21
N ASP A 155 9.61 9.74 0.04
CA ASP A 155 10.48 10.85 -0.31
C ASP A 155 10.21 12.06 0.58
N LYS A 156 11.24 12.61 1.19
CA LYS A 156 11.12 13.72 2.13
C LYS A 156 10.56 14.99 1.49
N LYS A 157 10.90 15.26 0.24
CA LYS A 157 10.50 16.47 -0.48
C LYS A 157 9.13 16.33 -1.13
N SER A 158 8.91 15.21 -1.82
CA SER A 158 7.66 15.01 -2.58
C SER A 158 6.60 14.27 -1.77
N LEU A 159 6.92 13.65 -0.62
CA LEU A 159 6.05 12.76 0.15
C LEU A 159 5.44 11.62 -0.69
N GLU A 160 6.10 11.24 -1.80
CA GLU A 160 5.69 10.10 -2.60
C GLU A 160 6.15 8.79 -1.97
N PRO A 161 5.33 7.72 -1.97
CA PRO A 161 5.72 6.44 -1.40
C PRO A 161 6.91 5.85 -2.15
N VAL A 162 7.86 5.26 -1.41
CA VAL A 162 9.04 4.57 -1.94
C VAL A 162 8.96 3.09 -1.63
N LEU A 163 8.60 2.75 -0.38
CA LEU A 163 8.49 1.38 0.07
C LEU A 163 7.42 1.27 1.16
N ILE A 164 6.62 0.21 1.07
CA ILE A 164 5.69 -0.21 2.11
C ILE A 164 5.98 -1.70 2.39
N ARG A 165 6.31 -2.04 3.63
CA ARG A 165 6.53 -3.42 4.05
C ARG A 165 5.58 -3.76 5.19
N TYR A 166 4.75 -4.76 4.98
CA TYR A 166 3.94 -5.37 6.01
C TYR A 166 4.67 -6.56 6.62
N GLN A 167 4.70 -6.62 7.93
CA GLN A 167 5.11 -7.81 8.65
C GLN A 167 3.85 -8.58 9.05
N GLY A 168 3.57 -9.68 8.37
CA GLY A 168 2.40 -10.52 8.62
C GLY A 168 2.51 -11.31 9.91
N LYS A 169 1.37 -11.61 10.53
CA LYS A 169 1.27 -12.53 11.68
C LYS A 169 1.51 -13.99 11.28
N ASP A 170 1.40 -14.29 10.01
CA ASP A 170 1.69 -15.58 9.37
C ASP A 170 3.18 -15.85 9.15
N GLY A 171 4.05 -14.93 9.59
CA GLY A 171 5.51 -15.02 9.40
C GLY A 171 5.99 -14.52 8.05
N ASN A 172 5.09 -14.09 7.15
CA ASN A 172 5.44 -13.53 5.87
C ASN A 172 5.67 -12.01 5.95
N ASN A 173 6.54 -11.51 5.10
CA ASN A 173 6.68 -10.10 4.81
C ASN A 173 6.15 -9.83 3.41
N TYR A 174 5.34 -8.78 3.28
CA TYR A 174 4.79 -8.32 2.01
C TYR A 174 5.39 -6.96 1.69
N ILE A 175 6.24 -6.89 0.67
CA ILE A 175 7.06 -5.71 0.38
C ILE A 175 6.62 -5.12 -0.96
N ILE A 176 6.17 -3.87 -0.94
CA ILE A 176 5.79 -3.09 -2.12
C ILE A 176 6.85 -2.01 -2.30
N LYS A 177 7.66 -2.11 -3.35
CA LYS A 177 8.64 -1.10 -3.71
C LYS A 177 8.16 -0.32 -4.93
N VAL A 178 7.92 0.96 -4.78
CA VAL A 178 7.40 1.83 -5.85
C VAL A 178 8.54 2.15 -6.82
N LYS A 179 8.32 1.84 -8.10
CA LYS A 179 9.25 2.11 -9.22
C LYS A 179 8.94 3.43 -9.90
N LYS A 180 7.64 3.75 -10.05
CA LYS A 180 7.17 4.98 -10.67
C LYS A 180 5.86 5.39 -10.00
N PHE A 181 5.74 6.67 -9.68
CA PHE A 181 4.54 7.25 -9.11
C PHE A 181 4.11 8.46 -9.94
N ILE A 182 2.83 8.56 -10.28
CA ILE A 182 2.26 9.68 -11.02
C ILE A 182 0.95 10.07 -10.35
N SER A 183 0.83 11.32 -9.96
CA SER A 183 -0.35 11.87 -9.31
C SER A 183 -1.20 12.72 -10.25
N ASN A 184 -2.50 12.85 -9.92
CA ASN A 184 -3.44 13.76 -10.57
C ASN A 184 -3.60 13.56 -12.09
N LEU A 185 -3.61 12.28 -12.53
CA LEU A 185 -3.88 11.92 -13.91
C LEU A 185 -5.34 12.24 -14.29
N PRO A 186 -5.60 12.75 -15.50
CA PRO A 186 -6.97 12.92 -16.00
C PRO A 186 -7.56 11.54 -16.37
N LEU A 187 -8.29 10.91 -15.45
CA LEU A 187 -8.88 9.59 -15.65
C LEU A 187 -10.40 9.68 -15.79
N ARG A 188 -10.94 8.98 -16.80
CA ARG A 188 -12.38 8.79 -16.98
C ARG A 188 -12.86 7.65 -16.09
N ASP A 189 -14.09 7.71 -15.60
CA ASP A 189 -14.65 6.73 -14.68
C ASP A 189 -14.92 5.38 -15.33
N GLU A 190 -15.27 5.38 -16.61
CA GLU A 190 -15.54 4.16 -17.39
C GLU A 190 -14.32 3.21 -17.44
N ARG A 191 -13.12 3.75 -17.24
CA ARG A 191 -11.88 2.95 -17.19
C ARG A 191 -11.88 1.91 -16.07
N PHE A 192 -12.60 2.15 -14.98
CA PHE A 192 -12.58 1.32 -13.78
C PHE A 192 -13.57 0.14 -13.82
N SER A 193 -14.34 0.02 -14.91
CA SER A 193 -15.24 -1.10 -15.18
C SER A 193 -14.59 -2.09 -16.12
N PHE A 194 -14.79 -3.39 -15.87
CA PHE A 194 -14.31 -4.45 -16.76
C PHE A 194 -15.31 -4.69 -17.90
N GLU A 195 -14.84 -4.67 -19.13
CA GLU A 195 -15.70 -4.87 -20.31
C GLU A 195 -15.66 -6.33 -20.78
N VAL A 196 -16.56 -7.15 -20.25
CA VAL A 196 -16.69 -8.59 -20.59
C VAL A 196 -16.72 -8.82 -22.12
N LYS A 197 -17.43 -7.98 -22.86
CA LYS A 197 -17.60 -8.10 -24.32
C LYS A 197 -16.30 -8.02 -25.12
N ARG A 198 -15.23 -7.45 -24.53
CA ARG A 198 -13.90 -7.38 -25.19
C ARG A 198 -13.09 -8.67 -25.09
N HIS A 199 -13.53 -9.62 -24.27
CA HIS A 199 -12.83 -10.87 -24.01
C HIS A 199 -13.59 -12.04 -24.65
N LYS A 200 -13.15 -12.50 -25.82
CA LYS A 200 -13.80 -13.59 -26.53
C LYS A 200 -13.66 -14.89 -25.76
N GLY A 201 -14.80 -15.58 -25.54
CA GLY A 201 -14.83 -16.88 -24.85
C GLY A 201 -14.54 -16.81 -23.37
N ILE A 202 -14.69 -15.64 -22.74
CA ILE A 202 -14.49 -15.47 -21.30
C ILE A 202 -15.55 -16.24 -20.50
N GLU A 203 -15.11 -16.95 -19.47
CA GLU A 203 -15.99 -17.51 -18.46
C GLU A 203 -16.36 -16.43 -17.44
N VAL A 204 -17.66 -16.30 -17.11
CA VAL A 204 -18.16 -15.27 -16.19
C VAL A 204 -18.80 -15.95 -15.00
N ILE A 205 -18.25 -15.70 -13.81
CA ILE A 205 -18.79 -16.14 -12.52
C ILE A 205 -19.38 -14.92 -11.81
N ASP A 206 -20.70 -14.78 -11.77
CA ASP A 206 -21.39 -13.68 -11.10
C ASP A 206 -21.83 -14.09 -9.69
N MET A 207 -21.25 -13.44 -8.67
CA MET A 207 -21.47 -13.70 -7.25
C MET A 207 -22.17 -12.52 -6.53
N ARG A 208 -22.83 -11.61 -7.26
CA ARG A 208 -23.50 -10.42 -6.69
C ARG A 208 -24.82 -10.71 -6.03
#